data_780c3df904eaaf2ea65ee06b26da8453
#
_entry.id   780c3df904eaaf2ea65ee06b26da8453
#
_cell.length_a   1.000
_cell.length_b   1.000
_cell.length_c   1.000
_cell.angle_alpha   90.00
_cell.angle_beta   90.00
_cell.angle_gamma   90.00
#
_symmetry.space_group_name_H-M   'P 1'
#
loop_
_entity.id
_entity.type
_entity.pdbx_description
1 polymer ?
#
loop_
_entity_poly.entity_id
_entity_poly.type
_entity_poly.pdbx_seq_one_letter_code
_entity_poly.pdbx_strand_id
1 'polypeptide(L)'
;MTWYAALIAAIALERLAELVVSRRHLAWALSRGGREYGFGHYPFMVVLHIGLLVACLVEAAHRPFIPGLGWSMLAVVLLAQMLRWWCIATLGPRWNTRIIVIPGLPLVNRGPYRWLRHPNYVAVVVEGLALPLVHTAWVTATVFTVANAWLLRVRIQAENAAMAQALSEGLTAKTAPLAQNPPPAQNPSAPTPRPGAASK
;
A
#
# COMPACT_ATOMS: atom_id res chain seq x y z
N MET A 1 -31.49 -5.58 11.74
CA MET A 1 -30.20 -5.48 12.46
C MET A 1 -29.28 -6.67 12.21
N THR A 2 -29.73 -7.91 12.33
CA THR A 2 -28.86 -9.11 12.20
C THR A 2 -28.11 -9.20 10.87
N TRP A 3 -28.77 -8.95 9.75
CA TRP A 3 -28.13 -9.00 8.43
C TRP A 3 -27.05 -7.91 8.24
N TYR A 4 -27.28 -6.69 8.80
CA TYR A 4 -26.29 -5.62 8.73
C TYR A 4 -25.08 -5.93 9.62
N ALA A 5 -25.30 -6.50 10.81
CA ALA A 5 -24.20 -7.00 11.64
C ALA A 5 -23.40 -8.12 10.94
N ALA A 6 -24.07 -9.00 10.20
CA ALA A 6 -23.41 -10.01 9.38
C ALA A 6 -22.58 -9.37 8.24
N LEU A 7 -23.10 -8.32 7.60
CA LEU A 7 -22.33 -7.55 6.60
C LEU A 7 -21.07 -6.93 7.22
N ILE A 8 -21.19 -6.27 8.37
CA ILE A 8 -20.04 -5.68 9.09
C ILE A 8 -19.02 -6.76 9.47
N ALA A 9 -19.48 -7.92 9.96
CA ALA A 9 -18.60 -9.04 10.28
C ALA A 9 -17.89 -9.58 9.03
N ALA A 10 -18.58 -9.70 7.89
CA ALA A 10 -17.96 -10.11 6.63
C ALA A 10 -16.88 -9.15 6.17
N ILE A 11 -17.14 -7.83 6.24
CA ILE A 11 -16.13 -6.78 5.94
C ILE A 11 -14.94 -6.87 6.91
N ALA A 12 -15.19 -7.10 8.22
CA ALA A 12 -14.12 -7.27 9.20
C ALA A 12 -13.23 -8.48 8.88
N LEU A 13 -13.82 -9.62 8.54
CA LEU A 13 -13.10 -10.83 8.14
C LEU A 13 -12.28 -10.60 6.86
N GLU A 14 -12.86 -9.90 5.90
CA GLU A 14 -12.14 -9.51 4.68
C GLU A 14 -10.91 -8.63 4.99
N ARG A 15 -11.04 -7.63 5.88
CA ARG A 15 -9.90 -6.81 6.34
C ARG A 15 -8.82 -7.65 7.01
N LEU A 16 -9.19 -8.65 7.81
CA LEU A 16 -8.23 -9.57 8.41
C LEU A 16 -7.52 -10.42 7.35
N ALA A 17 -8.25 -10.93 6.36
CA ALA A 17 -7.65 -11.66 5.23
C ALA A 17 -6.67 -10.78 4.44
N GLU A 18 -7.03 -9.52 4.16
CA GLU A 18 -6.13 -8.54 3.53
C GLU A 18 -4.84 -8.33 4.34
N LEU A 19 -4.92 -8.25 5.67
CA LEU A 19 -3.74 -8.11 6.52
C LEU A 19 -2.81 -9.34 6.41
N VAL A 20 -3.36 -10.55 6.34
CA VAL A 20 -2.58 -11.78 6.14
C VAL A 20 -1.88 -11.75 4.78
N VAL A 21 -2.60 -11.41 3.71
CA VAL A 21 -2.03 -11.27 2.36
C VAL A 21 -0.95 -10.19 2.34
N SER A 22 -1.23 -9.03 2.95
CA SER A 22 -0.27 -7.91 3.04
C SER A 22 1.04 -8.31 3.75
N ARG A 23 0.96 -9.11 4.84
CA ARG A 23 2.17 -9.62 5.52
C ARG A 23 3.02 -10.51 4.62
N ARG A 24 2.40 -11.37 3.81
CA ARG A 24 3.11 -12.22 2.83
C ARG A 24 3.77 -11.37 1.74
N HIS A 25 3.04 -10.39 1.24
CA HIS A 25 3.55 -9.46 0.22
C HIS A 25 4.67 -8.57 0.75
N LEU A 26 4.62 -8.17 2.03
CA LEU A 26 5.70 -7.44 2.69
C LEU A 26 7.00 -8.26 2.69
N ALA A 27 6.94 -9.52 3.12
CA ALA A 27 8.11 -10.40 3.11
C ALA A 27 8.70 -10.55 1.70
N TRP A 28 7.84 -10.72 0.69
CA TRP A 28 8.23 -10.77 -0.71
C TRP A 28 8.89 -9.46 -1.19
N ALA A 29 8.35 -8.30 -0.82
CA ALA A 29 8.90 -7.02 -1.20
C ALA A 29 10.26 -6.74 -0.54
N LEU A 30 10.40 -7.04 0.76
CA LEU A 30 11.65 -6.87 1.51
C LEU A 30 12.76 -7.77 0.95
N SER A 31 12.46 -9.02 0.54
CA SER A 31 13.44 -9.92 -0.09
C SER A 31 13.97 -9.40 -1.43
N ARG A 32 13.33 -8.37 -2.01
CA ARG A 32 13.73 -7.68 -3.25
C ARG A 32 14.29 -6.28 -3.03
N GLY A 33 14.72 -5.97 -1.82
CA GLY A 33 15.27 -4.65 -1.48
C GLY A 33 14.20 -3.56 -1.30
N GLY A 34 12.94 -3.97 -1.13
CA GLY A 34 11.84 -3.05 -0.81
C GLY A 34 12.08 -2.32 0.50
N ARG A 35 11.72 -1.04 0.55
CA ARG A 35 11.80 -0.20 1.75
C ARG A 35 10.41 0.26 2.15
N GLU A 36 10.14 0.24 3.46
CA GLU A 36 8.88 0.71 4.04
C GLU A 36 8.97 2.20 4.37
N TYR A 37 7.90 2.95 4.06
CA TYR A 37 7.77 4.38 4.31
C TYR A 37 6.49 4.69 5.09
N GLY A 38 6.44 5.85 5.76
CA GLY A 38 5.21 6.33 6.38
C GLY A 38 4.74 5.54 7.59
N PHE A 39 5.63 5.06 8.46
CA PHE A 39 5.29 4.29 9.66
C PHE A 39 4.30 4.99 10.59
N GLY A 40 4.38 6.32 10.72
CA GLY A 40 3.66 7.08 11.72
C GLY A 40 2.14 7.12 11.53
N HIS A 41 1.63 7.08 10.29
CA HIS A 41 0.18 7.20 10.03
C HIS A 41 -0.55 5.85 9.97
N TYR A 42 0.16 4.73 9.82
CA TYR A 42 -0.45 3.42 9.65
C TYR A 42 -1.31 2.97 10.85
N PRO A 43 -0.87 3.12 12.12
CA PRO A 43 -1.69 2.76 13.28
C PRO A 43 -3.00 3.54 13.34
N PHE A 44 -2.96 4.83 13.01
CA PHE A 44 -4.15 5.69 13.00
C PHE A 44 -5.17 5.23 11.94
N MET A 45 -4.70 4.77 10.78
CA MET A 45 -5.58 4.19 9.76
C MET A 45 -6.25 2.93 10.27
N VAL A 46 -5.53 2.04 10.95
CA VAL A 46 -6.09 0.81 11.52
C VAL A 46 -7.15 1.15 12.56
N VAL A 47 -6.84 2.06 13.49
CA VAL A 47 -7.78 2.50 14.54
C VAL A 47 -9.03 3.13 13.93
N LEU A 48 -8.87 3.99 12.91
CA LEU A 48 -9.99 4.64 12.23
C LEU A 48 -10.93 3.61 11.57
N HIS A 49 -10.38 2.58 10.92
CA HIS A 49 -11.21 1.56 10.27
C HIS A 49 -11.89 0.62 11.28
N ILE A 50 -11.23 0.26 12.38
CA ILE A 50 -11.87 -0.46 13.48
C ILE A 50 -12.99 0.39 14.07
N GLY A 51 -12.74 1.67 14.32
CA GLY A 51 -13.72 2.63 14.80
C GLY A 51 -14.92 2.76 13.87
N LEU A 52 -14.72 2.76 12.54
CA LEU A 52 -15.80 2.73 11.56
C LEU A 52 -16.74 1.54 11.77
N LEU A 53 -16.19 0.31 11.85
CA LEU A 53 -17.00 -0.90 11.97
C LEU A 53 -17.81 -0.93 13.29
N VAL A 54 -17.17 -0.51 14.38
CA VAL A 54 -17.84 -0.41 15.70
C VAL A 54 -18.92 0.66 15.67
N ALA A 55 -18.61 1.86 15.17
CA ALA A 55 -19.54 2.99 15.09
C ALA A 55 -20.73 2.67 14.19
N CYS A 56 -20.54 1.94 13.08
CA CYS A 56 -21.63 1.45 12.24
C CYS A 56 -22.64 0.61 13.04
N LEU A 57 -22.17 -0.31 13.87
CA LEU A 57 -23.04 -1.16 14.69
C LEU A 57 -23.76 -0.35 15.76
N VAL A 58 -23.05 0.53 16.46
CA VAL A 58 -23.59 1.36 17.53
C VAL A 58 -24.66 2.32 16.98
N GLU A 59 -24.37 3.05 15.92
CA GLU A 59 -25.32 4.03 15.37
C GLU A 59 -26.53 3.32 14.73
N ALA A 60 -26.29 2.24 13.98
CA ALA A 60 -27.36 1.47 13.34
C ALA A 60 -28.38 0.91 14.36
N ALA A 61 -27.96 0.62 15.61
CA ALA A 61 -28.86 0.17 16.66
C ALA A 61 -29.94 1.23 17.02
N HIS A 62 -29.66 2.51 16.74
CA HIS A 62 -30.51 3.65 17.09
C HIS A 62 -31.14 4.33 15.85
N ARG A 63 -30.94 3.77 14.65
CA ARG A 63 -31.43 4.34 13.40
C ARG A 63 -32.37 3.40 12.66
N PRO A 64 -33.40 3.91 12.01
CA PRO A 64 -34.28 3.10 11.17
C PRO A 64 -33.56 2.68 9.89
N PHE A 65 -33.84 1.50 9.39
CA PHE A 65 -33.45 1.09 8.06
C PHE A 65 -34.37 1.71 7.01
N ILE A 66 -33.83 2.46 6.04
CA ILE A 66 -34.56 3.02 4.92
C ILE A 66 -34.25 2.18 3.68
N PRO A 67 -35.19 1.35 3.18
CA PRO A 67 -34.89 0.36 2.14
C PRO A 67 -34.32 0.94 0.86
N GLY A 68 -34.85 2.06 0.35
CA GLY A 68 -34.37 2.67 -0.88
C GLY A 68 -32.90 3.13 -0.77
N LEU A 69 -32.54 3.77 0.33
CA LEU A 69 -31.15 4.19 0.59
C LEU A 69 -30.27 2.96 0.88
N GLY A 70 -30.72 2.08 1.76
CA GLY A 70 -29.92 0.95 2.24
C GLY A 70 -29.49 0.02 1.11
N TRP A 71 -30.42 -0.39 0.25
CA TRP A 71 -30.10 -1.27 -0.87
C TRP A 71 -29.23 -0.59 -1.93
N SER A 72 -29.45 0.72 -2.20
CA SER A 72 -28.59 1.48 -3.09
C SER A 72 -27.17 1.58 -2.56
N MET A 73 -27.00 1.87 -1.27
CA MET A 73 -25.67 1.96 -0.64
C MET A 73 -24.99 0.59 -0.54
N LEU A 74 -25.77 -0.49 -0.32
CA LEU A 74 -25.21 -1.85 -0.38
C LEU A 74 -24.64 -2.16 -1.77
N ALA A 75 -25.35 -1.79 -2.85
CA ALA A 75 -24.83 -1.94 -4.20
C ALA A 75 -23.52 -1.15 -4.40
N VAL A 76 -23.43 0.08 -3.87
CA VAL A 76 -22.21 0.90 -3.91
C VAL A 76 -21.06 0.23 -3.12
N VAL A 77 -21.33 -0.35 -1.94
CA VAL A 77 -20.33 -1.11 -1.16
C VAL A 77 -19.80 -2.28 -1.99
N LEU A 78 -20.68 -3.06 -2.62
CA LEU A 78 -20.27 -4.20 -3.45
C LEU A 78 -19.40 -3.77 -4.64
N LEU A 79 -19.74 -2.65 -5.30
CA LEU A 79 -18.91 -2.08 -6.38
C LEU A 79 -17.54 -1.61 -5.86
N ALA A 80 -17.48 -1.01 -4.67
CA ALA A 80 -16.23 -0.61 -4.04
C ALA A 80 -15.36 -1.83 -3.71
N GLN A 81 -15.96 -2.92 -3.23
CA GLN A 81 -15.26 -4.18 -2.98
C GLN A 81 -14.75 -4.82 -4.28
N MET A 82 -15.55 -4.83 -5.34
CA MET A 82 -15.09 -5.30 -6.66
C MET A 82 -13.88 -4.50 -7.16
N LEU A 83 -13.93 -3.17 -7.04
CA LEU A 83 -12.81 -2.31 -7.41
C LEU A 83 -11.57 -2.62 -6.58
N ARG A 84 -11.72 -2.80 -5.27
CA ARG A 84 -10.63 -3.15 -4.34
C ARG A 84 -9.98 -4.47 -4.73
N TRP A 85 -10.76 -5.54 -4.94
CA TRP A 85 -10.23 -6.83 -5.35
C TRP A 85 -9.56 -6.78 -6.71
N TRP A 86 -10.09 -5.97 -7.62
CA TRP A 86 -9.43 -5.72 -8.90
C TRP A 86 -8.08 -5.04 -8.74
N CYS A 87 -7.96 -4.06 -7.83
CA CYS A 87 -6.68 -3.43 -7.48
C CYS A 87 -5.68 -4.44 -6.93
N ILE A 88 -6.11 -5.26 -5.96
CA ILE A 88 -5.27 -6.30 -5.32
C ILE A 88 -4.77 -7.30 -6.37
N ALA A 89 -5.66 -7.83 -7.19
CA ALA A 89 -5.31 -8.78 -8.25
C ALA A 89 -4.35 -8.17 -9.29
N THR A 90 -4.55 -6.89 -9.65
CA THR A 90 -3.70 -6.19 -10.62
C THR A 90 -2.29 -5.96 -10.11
N LEU A 91 -2.12 -5.59 -8.85
CA LEU A 91 -0.80 -5.37 -8.24
C LEU A 91 -0.12 -6.69 -7.85
N GLY A 92 -0.91 -7.73 -7.53
CA GLY A 92 -0.38 -9.01 -7.06
C GLY A 92 0.55 -8.81 -5.85
N PRO A 93 1.76 -9.40 -5.84
CA PRO A 93 2.70 -9.31 -4.71
C PRO A 93 3.18 -7.89 -4.36
N ARG A 94 2.95 -6.91 -5.24
CA ARG A 94 3.26 -5.49 -4.98
C ARG A 94 2.21 -4.80 -4.13
N TRP A 95 1.00 -5.37 -4.03
CA TRP A 95 -0.05 -4.81 -3.20
C TRP A 95 0.29 -4.98 -1.72
N ASN A 96 0.14 -3.89 -0.96
CA ASN A 96 0.38 -3.90 0.48
C ASN A 96 -0.52 -2.87 1.19
N THR A 97 -0.87 -3.12 2.44
CA THR A 97 -1.55 -2.13 3.29
C THR A 97 -0.62 -1.02 3.74
N ARG A 98 0.69 -1.24 3.70
CA ARG A 98 1.76 -0.27 4.00
C ARG A 98 2.33 0.32 2.72
N ILE A 99 3.04 1.42 2.82
CA ILE A 99 3.76 2.03 1.69
C ILE A 99 5.10 1.32 1.55
N ILE A 100 5.24 0.48 0.53
CA ILE A 100 6.48 -0.24 0.21
C ILE A 100 6.91 0.15 -1.19
N VAL A 101 8.14 0.62 -1.32
CA VAL A 101 8.74 0.94 -2.62
C VAL A 101 9.93 0.01 -2.86
N ILE A 102 9.94 -0.64 -4.02
CA ILE A 102 11.03 -1.50 -4.47
C ILE A 102 11.78 -0.74 -5.56
N PRO A 103 13.04 -0.33 -5.32
CA PRO A 103 13.83 0.41 -6.29
C PRO A 103 13.94 -0.34 -7.63
N GLY A 104 13.88 0.39 -8.74
CA GLY A 104 14.05 -0.18 -10.07
C GLY A 104 12.84 -0.92 -10.65
N LEU A 105 11.76 -1.14 -9.88
CA LEU A 105 10.54 -1.71 -10.43
C LEU A 105 9.67 -0.64 -11.11
N PRO A 106 9.23 -0.86 -12.37
CA PRO A 106 8.36 0.08 -13.06
C PRO A 106 6.98 0.14 -12.39
N LEU A 107 6.32 1.30 -12.48
CA LEU A 107 4.95 1.46 -12.03
C LEU A 107 4.00 0.55 -12.79
N VAL A 108 3.00 0.01 -12.10
CA VAL A 108 1.95 -0.80 -12.73
C VAL A 108 0.98 0.13 -13.45
N ASN A 109 0.88 -0.02 -14.77
CA ASN A 109 -0.03 0.74 -15.62
C ASN A 109 -1.00 -0.21 -16.35
N ARG A 110 -1.76 -1.00 -15.59
CA ARG A 110 -2.77 -1.94 -16.10
C ARG A 110 -3.95 -2.02 -15.15
N GLY A 111 -5.06 -2.65 -15.61
CA GLY A 111 -6.29 -2.70 -14.83
C GLY A 111 -6.77 -1.31 -14.41
N PRO A 112 -7.25 -1.11 -13.19
CA PRO A 112 -7.76 0.18 -12.73
C PRO A 112 -6.66 1.26 -12.64
N TYR A 113 -5.38 0.87 -12.52
CA TYR A 113 -4.22 1.78 -12.49
C TYR A 113 -3.92 2.47 -13.84
N ARG A 114 -4.55 2.00 -14.92
CA ARG A 114 -4.48 2.66 -16.23
C ARG A 114 -5.24 4.00 -16.25
N TRP A 115 -6.33 4.08 -15.48
CA TRP A 115 -7.22 5.25 -15.48
C TRP A 115 -7.06 6.12 -14.23
N LEU A 116 -6.71 5.51 -13.10
CA LEU A 116 -6.61 6.19 -11.80
C LEU A 116 -5.23 5.96 -11.19
N ARG A 117 -4.64 7.02 -10.64
CA ARG A 117 -3.34 6.89 -9.93
C ARG A 117 -3.46 6.07 -8.64
N HIS A 118 -4.59 6.21 -7.93
CA HIS A 118 -4.83 5.58 -6.64
C HIS A 118 -6.23 4.94 -6.57
N PRO A 119 -6.54 3.94 -7.41
CA PRO A 119 -7.89 3.37 -7.47
C PRO A 119 -8.28 2.65 -6.18
N ASN A 120 -7.33 2.07 -5.45
CA ASN A 120 -7.60 1.47 -4.15
C ASN A 120 -8.05 2.50 -3.10
N TYR A 121 -7.56 3.75 -3.17
CA TYR A 121 -8.01 4.82 -2.28
C TYR A 121 -9.42 5.28 -2.61
N VAL A 122 -9.80 5.26 -3.88
CA VAL A 122 -11.20 5.49 -4.30
C VAL A 122 -12.11 4.44 -3.69
N ALA A 123 -11.73 3.15 -3.73
CA ALA A 123 -12.50 2.09 -3.09
C ALA A 123 -12.66 2.32 -1.58
N VAL A 124 -11.59 2.73 -0.87
CA VAL A 124 -11.64 3.05 0.57
C VAL A 124 -12.59 4.20 0.88
N VAL A 125 -12.55 5.27 0.09
CA VAL A 125 -13.42 6.45 0.31
C VAL A 125 -14.87 6.09 0.06
N VAL A 126 -15.16 5.42 -1.07
CA VAL A 126 -16.51 5.03 -1.46
C VAL A 126 -17.12 4.05 -0.45
N GLU A 127 -16.36 3.04 -0.04
CA GLU A 127 -16.78 2.06 0.97
C GLU A 127 -17.04 2.73 2.32
N GLY A 128 -16.11 3.57 2.78
CA GLY A 128 -16.21 4.23 4.07
C GLY A 128 -17.39 5.21 4.18
N LEU A 129 -17.82 5.79 3.06
CA LEU A 129 -19.04 6.58 2.99
C LEU A 129 -20.30 5.69 2.90
N ALA A 130 -20.28 4.70 2.00
CA ALA A 130 -21.46 3.91 1.69
C ALA A 130 -21.83 2.91 2.79
N LEU A 131 -20.85 2.25 3.42
CA LEU A 131 -21.09 1.20 4.42
C LEU A 131 -21.93 1.67 5.61
N PRO A 132 -21.64 2.83 6.25
CA PRO A 132 -22.52 3.34 7.31
C PRO A 132 -23.92 3.70 6.78
N LEU A 133 -24.00 4.25 5.56
CA LEU A 133 -25.28 4.66 4.96
C LEU A 133 -26.17 3.49 4.55
N VAL A 134 -25.66 2.27 4.47
CA VAL A 134 -26.49 1.05 4.33
C VAL A 134 -27.54 0.97 5.42
N HIS A 135 -27.23 1.43 6.63
CA HIS A 135 -28.19 1.45 7.76
C HIS A 135 -28.34 2.86 8.35
N THR A 136 -28.32 3.89 7.51
CA THR A 136 -28.57 5.30 7.88
C THR A 136 -27.70 5.86 9.02
N ALA A 137 -26.48 5.33 9.19
CA ALA A 137 -25.53 5.83 10.17
C ALA A 137 -24.79 7.08 9.64
N TRP A 138 -25.51 8.22 9.60
CA TRP A 138 -25.04 9.48 8.99
C TRP A 138 -23.86 10.10 9.75
N VAL A 139 -23.86 10.01 11.08
CA VAL A 139 -22.79 10.58 11.92
C VAL A 139 -21.51 9.81 11.64
N THR A 140 -21.58 8.49 11.67
CA THR A 140 -20.43 7.61 11.35
C THR A 140 -19.90 7.89 9.94
N ALA A 141 -20.80 7.99 8.93
CA ALA A 141 -20.42 8.31 7.56
C ALA A 141 -19.64 9.64 7.47
N THR A 142 -20.16 10.69 8.09
CA THR A 142 -19.56 12.03 8.06
C THR A 142 -18.22 12.07 8.78
N VAL A 143 -18.17 11.60 10.03
CA VAL A 143 -16.95 11.62 10.85
C VAL A 143 -15.85 10.80 10.19
N PHE A 144 -16.17 9.58 9.74
CA PHE A 144 -15.19 8.74 9.05
C PHE A 144 -14.70 9.40 7.76
N THR A 145 -15.58 9.94 6.93
CA THR A 145 -15.19 10.54 5.64
C THR A 145 -14.22 11.70 5.86
N VAL A 146 -14.49 12.59 6.82
CA VAL A 146 -13.60 13.73 7.13
C VAL A 146 -12.25 13.25 7.67
N ALA A 147 -12.26 12.35 8.66
CA ALA A 147 -11.04 11.82 9.25
C ALA A 147 -10.20 11.02 8.24
N ASN A 148 -10.87 10.19 7.42
CA ASN A 148 -10.20 9.40 6.40
C ASN A 148 -9.62 10.29 5.29
N ALA A 149 -10.31 11.36 4.88
CA ALA A 149 -9.79 12.30 3.89
C ALA A 149 -8.48 12.96 4.36
N TRP A 150 -8.40 13.33 5.64
CA TRP A 150 -7.18 13.87 6.23
C TRP A 150 -6.05 12.83 6.25
N LEU A 151 -6.30 11.63 6.77
CA LEU A 151 -5.30 10.55 6.81
C LEU A 151 -4.84 10.14 5.41
N LEU A 152 -5.76 10.12 4.45
CA LEU A 152 -5.46 9.76 3.08
C LEU A 152 -4.56 10.80 2.39
N ARG A 153 -4.77 12.11 2.68
CA ARG A 153 -3.84 13.16 2.23
C ARG A 153 -2.42 12.92 2.75
N VAL A 154 -2.27 12.65 4.05
CA VAL A 154 -0.98 12.36 4.66
C VAL A 154 -0.34 11.13 3.99
N ARG A 155 -1.11 10.08 3.77
CA ARG A 155 -0.65 8.86 3.12
C ARG A 155 -0.19 9.10 1.69
N ILE A 156 -0.98 9.80 0.87
CA ILE A 156 -0.64 10.11 -0.53
C ILE A 156 0.64 10.96 -0.60
N GLN A 157 0.80 11.92 0.30
CA GLN A 157 2.03 12.73 0.37
C GLN A 157 3.25 11.87 0.69
N ALA A 158 3.14 10.98 1.69
CA ALA A 158 4.22 10.06 2.06
C ALA A 158 4.56 9.09 0.91
N GLU A 159 3.56 8.57 0.20
CA GLU A 159 3.76 7.69 -0.95
C GLU A 159 4.44 8.41 -2.12
N ASN A 160 4.00 9.63 -2.44
CA ASN A 160 4.62 10.44 -3.49
C ASN A 160 6.07 10.80 -3.16
N ALA A 161 6.38 11.15 -1.91
CA ALA A 161 7.74 11.42 -1.45
C ALA A 161 8.64 10.17 -1.55
N ALA A 162 8.13 9.01 -1.12
CA ALA A 162 8.84 7.74 -1.22
C ALA A 162 9.16 7.36 -2.68
N MET A 163 8.21 7.58 -3.58
CA MET A 163 8.41 7.33 -5.01
C MET A 163 9.44 8.28 -5.64
N ALA A 164 9.38 9.58 -5.30
CA ALA A 164 10.35 10.57 -5.76
C ALA A 164 11.77 10.22 -5.29
N GLN A 165 11.92 9.81 -4.03
CA GLN A 165 13.20 9.38 -3.49
C GLN A 165 13.73 8.14 -4.22
N ALA A 166 12.91 7.12 -4.44
CA ALA A 166 13.33 5.90 -5.14
C ALA A 166 13.75 6.17 -6.60
N LEU A 167 13.09 7.12 -7.27
CA LEU A 167 13.48 7.54 -8.62
C LEU A 167 14.84 8.27 -8.62
N SER A 168 15.09 9.16 -7.67
CA SER A 168 16.38 9.86 -7.56
C SER A 168 17.53 8.90 -7.26
N GLU A 169 17.34 7.96 -6.35
CA GLU A 169 18.34 6.92 -6.04
C GLU A 169 18.61 6.02 -7.26
N GLY A 170 17.59 5.65 -8.02
CA GLY A 170 17.74 4.86 -9.25
C GLY A 170 18.50 5.60 -10.35
N LEU A 171 18.30 6.91 -10.49
CA LEU A 171 19.05 7.75 -11.42
C LEU A 171 20.53 7.88 -11.00
N THR A 172 20.78 8.11 -9.71
CA THR A 172 22.14 8.25 -9.17
C THR A 172 22.93 6.95 -9.33
N ALA A 173 22.30 5.80 -9.07
CA ALA A 173 22.94 4.49 -9.26
C ALA A 173 23.27 4.20 -10.74
N LYS A 174 22.47 4.72 -11.68
CA LYS A 174 22.69 4.55 -13.13
C LYS A 174 23.76 5.48 -13.68
N THR A 175 23.99 6.63 -13.04
CA THR A 175 24.97 7.64 -13.44
C THR A 175 26.28 7.53 -12.67
N ALA A 176 26.35 6.70 -11.63
CA ALA A 176 27.61 6.44 -10.92
C ALA A 176 28.63 5.86 -11.91
N PRO A 177 29.84 6.43 -12.02
CA PRO A 177 30.92 5.86 -12.84
C PRO A 177 31.14 4.40 -12.37
N LEU A 178 31.25 3.48 -13.34
CA LEU A 178 31.69 2.11 -13.03
C LEU A 178 32.94 2.23 -12.17
N ALA A 179 32.84 1.85 -10.90
CA ALA A 179 33.97 1.85 -10.00
C ALA A 179 35.13 1.15 -10.74
N GLN A 180 36.20 1.90 -11.00
CA GLN A 180 37.37 1.33 -11.61
C GLN A 180 37.72 0.07 -10.84
N ASN A 181 37.81 -1.05 -11.53
CA ASN A 181 38.28 -2.28 -10.94
C ASN A 181 39.53 -1.95 -10.14
N PRO A 182 39.68 -2.31 -8.87
CA PRO A 182 40.90 -2.13 -8.15
C PRO A 182 42.01 -2.77 -9.00
N PRO A 183 43.16 -2.12 -9.14
CA PRO A 183 44.27 -2.67 -9.93
C PRO A 183 44.53 -4.11 -9.43
N PRO A 184 44.82 -5.05 -10.36
CA PRO A 184 45.02 -6.45 -9.96
C PRO A 184 46.08 -6.47 -8.85
N ALA A 185 45.79 -7.15 -7.76
CA ALA A 185 46.66 -7.30 -6.61
C ALA A 185 48.04 -7.72 -7.15
N GLN A 186 49.06 -6.90 -6.92
CA GLN A 186 50.42 -7.24 -7.28
C GLN A 186 50.79 -8.52 -6.51
N ASN A 187 51.05 -9.58 -7.23
CA ASN A 187 51.47 -10.86 -6.67
C ASN A 187 52.83 -10.69 -5.98
N PRO A 188 52.95 -10.76 -4.65
CA PRO A 188 54.23 -10.55 -3.97
C PRO A 188 55.30 -11.63 -4.24
N SER A 189 55.00 -12.64 -5.06
CA SER A 189 55.86 -13.76 -5.38
C SER A 189 56.47 -13.71 -6.78
N ALA A 190 56.47 -12.57 -7.46
CA ALA A 190 57.26 -12.45 -8.70
C ALA A 190 58.76 -12.40 -8.38
N PRO A 191 59.58 -13.35 -8.89
CA PRO A 191 61.01 -13.31 -8.62
C PRO A 191 61.66 -12.06 -9.21
N THR A 192 62.37 -11.31 -8.37
CA THR A 192 63.21 -10.17 -8.79
C THR A 192 64.23 -10.63 -9.84
N PRO A 193 64.38 -9.93 -10.98
CA PRO A 193 65.45 -10.21 -11.91
C PRO A 193 66.83 -9.97 -11.23
N ARG A 194 67.72 -10.97 -11.24
CA ARG A 194 69.07 -10.82 -10.75
C ARG A 194 69.82 -9.82 -11.62
N PRO A 195 70.53 -8.82 -11.04
CA PRO A 195 71.42 -7.97 -11.82
C PRO A 195 72.73 -8.70 -12.03
N GLY A 196 73.19 -8.76 -13.25
CA GLY A 196 74.60 -8.90 -13.56
C GLY A 196 75.06 -10.27 -14.06
N ALA A 197 75.22 -10.37 -15.37
CA ALA A 197 76.40 -11.00 -15.98
C ALA A 197 76.76 -10.16 -17.17
N ALA A 198 77.66 -9.21 -16.89
CA ALA A 198 78.43 -8.50 -17.93
C ALA A 198 79.50 -9.42 -18.43
N SER A 199 79.55 -9.57 -19.71
CA SER A 199 80.68 -9.78 -20.65
C SER A 199 82.02 -10.35 -20.16
N LYS A 200 82.39 -11.40 -20.77
CA LYS A 200 83.69 -11.38 -21.53
C LYS A 200 83.49 -12.16 -22.81
#